data_edb9b5d0f8af8194b370861a54c24f68
#
_entry.id   edb9b5d0f8af8194b370861a54c24f68
#
_cell.length_a   1.000
_cell.length_b   1.000
_cell.length_c   1.000
_cell.angle_alpha   90.00
_cell.angle_beta   90.00
_cell.angle_gamma   90.00
#
_symmetry.space_group_name_H-M   'P 1'
#
loop_
_entity.id
_entity.type
_entity.pdbx_description
1 polymer ?
#
loop_
_entity_poly.entity_id
_entity_poly.type
_entity_poly.pdbx_seq_one_letter_code
_entity_poly.pdbx_strand_id
1 'polypeptide(L)'
;MPATAPLPQSSDPRLDDVWARLATVSDPELDESVAAMGFVESVELSADDHVRIGLRLPTFWCAPNFAFLMAHDMREAVESLDWVIRAEITLKDHCYAEEINRGVTSGNSFAETFPGQATAELDELRVTFRRKAFQGRQEVLLRRLLADGIRVGQLCAMRIDDLAALELADADGALMCHRYLEIRSEFGGPAEDTDKAFTTSEGENLNPKNFTEYLKDLRRVRTNAAFNANMCRSVLQSRYGEAGE
;
A
#
# COMPACT_ATOMS: atom_id res chain seq x y z
N MET A 1 14.06 7.32 1.34
CA MET A 1 13.29 6.07 1.20
C MET A 1 14.23 4.91 1.47
N PRO A 2 13.91 3.91 2.26
CA PRO A 2 14.63 2.68 2.17
C PRO A 2 14.41 2.13 0.76
N ALA A 3 15.50 1.68 0.12
CA ALA A 3 15.45 1.09 -1.20
C ALA A 3 14.46 -0.09 -1.14
N THR A 4 13.48 -0.10 -2.04
CA THR A 4 12.57 -1.23 -2.22
C THR A 4 13.45 -2.43 -2.52
N ALA A 5 13.38 -3.48 -1.72
CA ALA A 5 14.11 -4.70 -2.01
C ALA A 5 13.74 -5.16 -3.43
N PRO A 6 14.72 -5.53 -4.27
CA PRO A 6 14.41 -6.01 -5.61
C PRO A 6 13.50 -7.24 -5.49
N LEU A 7 12.45 -7.28 -6.30
CA LEU A 7 11.58 -8.45 -6.39
C LEU A 7 12.42 -9.67 -6.80
N PRO A 8 12.12 -10.88 -6.29
CA PRO A 8 12.79 -12.08 -6.70
C PRO A 8 12.64 -12.25 -8.22
N GLN A 9 13.76 -12.37 -8.93
CA GLN A 9 13.74 -12.69 -10.35
C GLN A 9 13.72 -14.20 -10.53
N SER A 10 12.76 -14.69 -11.31
CA SER A 10 12.59 -16.10 -11.63
C SER A 10 12.97 -16.39 -13.08
N SER A 11 13.27 -17.67 -13.36
CA SER A 11 13.38 -18.17 -14.73
C SER A 11 12.00 -18.37 -15.41
N ASP A 12 10.90 -18.34 -14.66
CA ASP A 12 9.52 -18.40 -15.18
C ASP A 12 8.91 -16.99 -15.18
N PRO A 13 8.62 -16.40 -16.37
CA PRO A 13 8.01 -15.07 -16.47
C PRO A 13 6.68 -14.94 -15.72
N ARG A 14 5.92 -16.03 -15.57
CA ARG A 14 4.66 -16.03 -14.84
C ARG A 14 4.84 -15.75 -13.35
N LEU A 15 5.96 -16.19 -12.77
CA LEU A 15 6.30 -15.83 -11.39
C LEU A 15 6.59 -14.34 -11.26
N ASP A 16 7.26 -13.74 -12.24
CA ASP A 16 7.52 -12.30 -12.26
C ASP A 16 6.20 -11.51 -12.35
N ASP A 17 5.22 -11.97 -13.15
CA ASP A 17 3.88 -11.38 -13.23
C ASP A 17 3.15 -11.46 -11.87
N VAL A 18 3.20 -12.61 -11.19
CA VAL A 18 2.61 -12.76 -9.85
C VAL A 18 3.26 -11.81 -8.84
N TRP A 19 4.60 -11.73 -8.81
CA TRP A 19 5.31 -10.81 -7.94
C TRP A 19 4.98 -9.34 -8.24
N ALA A 20 4.84 -8.99 -9.51
CA ALA A 20 4.41 -7.64 -9.92
C ALA A 20 3.00 -7.32 -9.40
N ARG A 21 2.06 -8.27 -9.43
CA ARG A 21 0.73 -8.09 -8.84
C ARG A 21 0.78 -7.98 -7.32
N LEU A 22 1.52 -8.84 -6.65
CA LEU A 22 1.70 -8.76 -5.19
C LEU A 22 2.34 -7.45 -4.75
N ALA A 23 3.22 -6.88 -5.56
CA ALA A 23 3.82 -5.58 -5.30
C ALA A 23 2.81 -4.41 -5.32
N THR A 24 1.65 -4.57 -5.95
CA THR A 24 0.58 -3.56 -5.92
C THR A 24 -0.28 -3.61 -4.65
N VAL A 25 -0.25 -4.72 -3.93
CA VAL A 25 -1.00 -4.88 -2.69
C VAL A 25 -0.23 -4.24 -1.54
N SER A 26 -0.87 -3.35 -0.80
CA SER A 26 -0.26 -2.65 0.33
C SER A 26 -0.84 -3.09 1.67
N ASP A 27 0.02 -3.12 2.69
CA ASP A 27 -0.46 -3.09 4.08
C ASP A 27 -1.28 -1.81 4.29
N PRO A 28 -2.54 -1.93 4.73
CA PRO A 28 -3.43 -0.78 4.80
C PRO A 28 -2.97 0.29 5.81
N GLU A 29 -2.30 -0.09 6.89
CA GLU A 29 -1.80 0.85 7.90
C GLU A 29 -0.52 1.56 7.46
N LEU A 30 0.36 0.85 6.75
CA LEU A 30 1.72 1.29 6.46
C LEU A 30 1.83 1.99 5.09
N ASP A 31 0.87 1.78 4.18
CA ASP A 31 0.93 2.18 2.77
C ASP A 31 2.21 1.69 2.07
N GLU A 32 2.66 0.50 2.48
CA GLU A 32 3.82 -0.17 1.90
C GLU A 32 3.43 -1.53 1.34
N SER A 33 4.01 -1.90 0.20
CA SER A 33 3.72 -3.16 -0.47
C SER A 33 4.02 -4.36 0.43
N VAL A 34 3.10 -5.34 0.47
CA VAL A 34 3.30 -6.61 1.19
C VAL A 34 4.57 -7.35 0.72
N ALA A 35 4.91 -7.23 -0.56
CA ALA A 35 6.14 -7.78 -1.13
C ALA A 35 7.38 -7.03 -0.60
N ALA A 36 7.37 -5.69 -0.62
CA ALA A 36 8.47 -4.88 -0.11
C ALA A 36 8.65 -4.99 1.41
N MET A 37 7.58 -5.29 2.15
CA MET A 37 7.62 -5.56 3.58
C MET A 37 8.18 -6.95 3.93
N GLY A 38 8.33 -7.85 2.95
CA GLY A 38 8.76 -9.23 3.16
C GLY A 38 7.67 -10.12 3.77
N PHE A 39 6.40 -9.72 3.63
CA PHE A 39 5.26 -10.49 4.12
C PHE A 39 4.95 -11.69 3.22
N VAL A 40 5.32 -11.63 1.94
CA VAL A 40 5.25 -12.78 1.03
C VAL A 40 6.43 -13.69 1.28
N GLU A 41 6.17 -14.88 1.81
CA GLU A 41 7.18 -15.89 2.13
C GLU A 41 7.56 -16.73 0.91
N SER A 42 6.54 -17.16 0.16
CA SER A 42 6.71 -18.05 -1.00
C SER A 42 5.64 -17.79 -2.05
N VAL A 43 6.00 -18.03 -3.32
CA VAL A 43 5.07 -18.08 -4.45
C VAL A 43 5.38 -19.35 -5.22
N GLU A 44 4.40 -20.22 -5.39
CA GLU A 44 4.50 -21.48 -6.08
C GLU A 44 3.45 -21.58 -7.18
N LEU A 45 3.86 -21.99 -8.38
CA LEU A 45 2.97 -22.28 -9.51
C LEU A 45 2.76 -23.78 -9.61
N SER A 46 1.51 -24.21 -9.78
CA SER A 46 1.18 -25.59 -10.16
C SER A 46 1.00 -25.73 -11.68
N ALA A 47 1.01 -26.98 -12.17
CA ALA A 47 0.91 -27.26 -13.60
C ALA A 47 -0.47 -26.90 -14.22
N ASP A 48 -1.48 -26.71 -13.39
CA ASP A 48 -2.87 -26.39 -13.72
C ASP A 48 -3.23 -24.92 -13.45
N ASP A 49 -2.21 -24.04 -13.54
CA ASP A 49 -2.35 -22.58 -13.42
C ASP A 49 -2.97 -22.11 -12.09
N HIS A 50 -2.75 -22.88 -11.02
CA HIS A 50 -3.02 -22.47 -9.66
C HIS A 50 -1.78 -21.86 -9.02
N VAL A 51 -1.95 -20.78 -8.28
CA VAL A 51 -0.89 -20.05 -7.58
C VAL A 51 -1.07 -20.24 -6.08
N ARG A 52 -0.05 -20.73 -5.39
CA ARG A 52 -0.02 -20.80 -3.92
C ARG A 52 0.93 -19.76 -3.38
N ILE A 53 0.46 -18.98 -2.38
CA ILE A 53 1.21 -17.88 -1.81
C ILE A 53 1.25 -18.02 -0.29
N GLY A 54 2.45 -18.10 0.26
CA GLY A 54 2.69 -18.04 1.69
C GLY A 54 2.71 -16.59 2.18
N LEU A 55 1.86 -16.27 3.14
CA LEU A 55 1.82 -14.97 3.84
C LEU A 55 2.29 -15.17 5.28
N ARG A 56 3.22 -14.32 5.71
CA ARG A 56 3.71 -14.27 7.10
C ARG A 56 3.69 -12.84 7.61
N LEU A 57 3.33 -12.67 8.86
CA LEU A 57 3.23 -11.35 9.49
C LEU A 57 4.24 -11.19 10.63
N PRO A 58 4.59 -9.96 11.00
CA PRO A 58 5.59 -9.69 12.03
C PRO A 58 5.27 -10.33 13.38
N THR A 59 4.00 -10.39 13.75
CA THR A 59 3.57 -10.95 15.04
C THR A 59 2.47 -11.99 14.87
N PHE A 60 2.39 -12.92 15.85
CA PHE A 60 1.32 -13.90 15.93
C PHE A 60 -0.08 -13.28 16.14
N TRP A 61 -0.14 -12.03 16.59
CA TRP A 61 -1.36 -11.30 16.95
C TRP A 61 -1.53 -9.99 16.16
N CYS A 62 -1.01 -9.89 14.93
CA CYS A 62 -1.40 -8.78 14.06
C CYS A 62 -2.92 -8.68 13.95
N ALA A 63 -3.46 -7.48 13.81
CA ALA A 63 -4.90 -7.28 13.81
C ALA A 63 -5.57 -8.13 12.70
N PRO A 64 -6.57 -8.96 13.02
CA PRO A 64 -7.14 -9.93 12.07
C PRO A 64 -7.80 -9.27 10.87
N ASN A 65 -8.32 -8.05 11.01
CA ASN A 65 -8.88 -7.25 9.92
C ASN A 65 -7.80 -6.87 8.89
N PHE A 66 -6.59 -6.47 9.30
CA PHE A 66 -5.50 -6.18 8.37
C PHE A 66 -4.97 -7.45 7.71
N ALA A 67 -4.79 -8.52 8.49
CA ALA A 67 -4.35 -9.81 7.97
C ALA A 67 -5.32 -10.35 6.91
N PHE A 68 -6.64 -10.25 7.18
CA PHE A 68 -7.68 -10.64 6.23
C PHE A 68 -7.66 -9.76 4.98
N LEU A 69 -7.59 -8.42 5.14
CA LEU A 69 -7.57 -7.50 4.01
C LEU A 69 -6.39 -7.77 3.09
N MET A 70 -5.18 -7.90 3.64
CA MET A 70 -4.00 -8.22 2.84
C MET A 70 -4.14 -9.55 2.09
N ALA A 71 -4.59 -10.61 2.77
CA ALA A 71 -4.77 -11.92 2.15
C ALA A 71 -5.83 -11.88 1.04
N HIS A 72 -6.94 -11.18 1.26
CA HIS A 72 -8.01 -10.99 0.29
C HIS A 72 -7.53 -10.20 -0.93
N ASP A 73 -6.89 -9.04 -0.69
CA ASP A 73 -6.41 -8.16 -1.77
C ASP A 73 -5.28 -8.84 -2.58
N MET A 74 -4.40 -9.64 -1.93
CA MET A 74 -3.40 -10.47 -2.62
C MET A 74 -4.06 -11.50 -3.55
N ARG A 75 -5.11 -12.18 -3.09
CA ARG A 75 -5.86 -13.13 -3.90
C ARG A 75 -6.47 -12.45 -5.12
N GLU A 76 -7.21 -11.35 -4.92
CA GLU A 76 -7.84 -10.61 -6.02
C GLU A 76 -6.81 -10.10 -7.03
N ALA A 77 -5.69 -9.55 -6.56
CA ALA A 77 -4.63 -9.04 -7.42
C ALA A 77 -4.03 -10.14 -8.29
N VAL A 78 -3.80 -11.34 -7.76
CA VAL A 78 -3.22 -12.45 -8.52
C VAL A 78 -4.26 -13.10 -9.44
N GLU A 79 -5.51 -13.27 -9.00
CA GLU A 79 -6.61 -13.78 -9.83
C GLU A 79 -7.01 -12.80 -10.96
N SER A 80 -6.53 -11.55 -10.94
CA SER A 80 -6.69 -10.62 -12.07
C SER A 80 -5.77 -10.92 -13.27
N LEU A 81 -4.85 -11.85 -13.15
CA LEU A 81 -4.02 -12.34 -14.27
C LEU A 81 -4.83 -13.33 -15.10
N ASP A 82 -4.96 -13.10 -16.40
CA ASP A 82 -5.83 -13.86 -17.32
C ASP A 82 -5.55 -15.38 -17.33
N TRP A 83 -4.31 -15.78 -17.00
CA TRP A 83 -3.90 -17.17 -16.98
C TRP A 83 -4.09 -17.87 -15.63
N VAL A 84 -4.35 -17.12 -14.54
CA VAL A 84 -4.53 -17.68 -13.20
C VAL A 84 -5.95 -18.21 -13.05
N ILE A 85 -6.10 -19.50 -12.83
CA ILE A 85 -7.39 -20.12 -12.54
C ILE A 85 -7.81 -19.90 -11.08
N ARG A 86 -6.83 -19.95 -10.16
CA ARG A 86 -7.07 -19.79 -8.72
C ARG A 86 -5.80 -19.36 -8.01
N ALA A 87 -5.93 -18.43 -7.06
CA ALA A 87 -4.89 -18.11 -6.10
C ALA A 87 -5.31 -18.55 -4.69
N GLU A 88 -4.40 -19.25 -4.00
CA GLU A 88 -4.57 -19.70 -2.62
C GLU A 88 -3.55 -19.00 -1.74
N ILE A 89 -4.06 -18.19 -0.79
CA ILE A 89 -3.24 -17.48 0.18
C ILE A 89 -3.24 -18.27 1.49
N THR A 90 -2.06 -18.61 1.99
CA THR A 90 -1.90 -19.32 3.26
C THR A 90 -1.17 -18.42 4.25
N LEU A 91 -1.93 -17.83 5.18
CA LEU A 91 -1.37 -17.13 6.34
C LEU A 91 -0.83 -18.15 7.32
N LYS A 92 0.43 -17.98 7.75
CA LYS A 92 1.11 -18.85 8.72
C LYS A 92 1.35 -18.09 10.02
N ASP A 93 1.52 -18.86 11.10
CA ASP A 93 1.94 -18.35 12.42
C ASP A 93 1.11 -17.15 12.93
N HIS A 94 -0.21 -17.25 12.82
CA HIS A 94 -1.12 -16.20 13.26
C HIS A 94 -2.29 -16.80 14.08
N CYS A 95 -2.76 -16.09 15.11
CA CYS A 95 -3.80 -16.59 16.03
C CYS A 95 -5.14 -16.87 15.34
N TYR A 96 -5.41 -16.25 14.19
CA TYR A 96 -6.62 -16.45 13.38
C TYR A 96 -6.29 -17.02 11.98
N ALA A 97 -5.18 -17.74 11.85
CA ALA A 97 -4.75 -18.26 10.53
C ALA A 97 -5.80 -19.18 9.89
N GLU A 98 -6.40 -20.08 10.68
CA GLU A 98 -7.39 -21.03 10.16
C GLU A 98 -8.65 -20.34 9.63
N GLU A 99 -9.18 -19.37 10.40
CA GLU A 99 -10.37 -18.60 10.00
C GLU A 99 -10.09 -17.76 8.76
N ILE A 100 -8.97 -17.03 8.74
CA ILE A 100 -8.59 -16.17 7.61
C ILE A 100 -8.38 -17.02 6.36
N ASN A 101 -7.58 -18.07 6.44
CA ASN A 101 -7.31 -18.94 5.30
C ASN A 101 -8.58 -19.54 4.72
N ARG A 102 -9.48 -20.06 5.59
CA ARG A 102 -10.76 -20.61 5.16
C ARG A 102 -11.65 -19.54 4.53
N GLY A 103 -11.77 -18.35 5.15
CA GLY A 103 -12.61 -17.26 4.68
C GLY A 103 -12.15 -16.76 3.31
N VAL A 104 -10.85 -16.45 3.17
CA VAL A 104 -10.27 -15.98 1.91
C VAL A 104 -10.38 -17.04 0.82
N THR A 105 -10.06 -18.30 1.11
CA THR A 105 -10.17 -19.41 0.14
C THR A 105 -11.60 -19.63 -0.36
N SER A 106 -12.60 -19.43 0.54
CA SER A 106 -14.02 -19.56 0.18
C SER A 106 -14.63 -18.33 -0.49
N GLY A 107 -13.88 -17.23 -0.58
CA GLY A 107 -14.39 -15.96 -1.11
C GLY A 107 -15.37 -15.25 -0.18
N ASN A 108 -15.31 -15.58 1.13
CA ASN A 108 -16.16 -14.96 2.14
C ASN A 108 -15.72 -13.52 2.40
N SER A 109 -16.67 -12.66 2.74
CA SER A 109 -16.39 -11.36 3.33
C SER A 109 -15.77 -11.49 4.73
N PHE A 110 -15.23 -10.39 5.26
CA PHE A 110 -14.74 -10.37 6.64
C PHE A 110 -15.85 -10.70 7.65
N ALA A 111 -17.07 -10.19 7.43
CA ALA A 111 -18.21 -10.45 8.32
C ALA A 111 -18.66 -11.91 8.34
N GLU A 112 -18.61 -12.57 7.19
CA GLU A 112 -18.91 -14.00 7.10
C GLU A 112 -17.81 -14.85 7.74
N THR A 113 -16.57 -14.39 7.68
CA THR A 113 -15.41 -15.04 8.27
C THR A 113 -15.38 -14.87 9.80
N PHE A 114 -15.75 -13.68 10.28
CA PHE A 114 -15.77 -13.31 11.70
C PHE A 114 -17.16 -12.83 12.13
N PRO A 115 -18.14 -13.74 12.28
CA PRO A 115 -19.48 -13.39 12.72
C PRO A 115 -19.44 -12.71 14.10
N GLY A 116 -20.02 -11.50 14.18
CA GLY A 116 -20.04 -10.71 15.42
C GLY A 116 -18.93 -9.66 15.55
N GLN A 117 -17.99 -9.59 14.60
CA GLN A 117 -17.13 -8.42 14.41
C GLN A 117 -17.79 -7.50 13.37
N ALA A 118 -17.99 -6.22 13.73
CA ALA A 118 -18.82 -5.32 12.94
C ALA A 118 -18.21 -5.02 11.56
N THR A 119 -18.97 -5.27 10.50
CA THR A 119 -18.55 -5.10 9.09
C THR A 119 -18.36 -3.62 8.71
N ALA A 120 -19.17 -2.74 9.29
CA ALA A 120 -19.07 -1.29 9.06
C ALA A 120 -17.70 -0.73 9.49
N GLU A 121 -17.10 -1.32 10.52
CA GLU A 121 -15.77 -0.92 11.01
C GLU A 121 -14.64 -1.20 10.00
N LEU A 122 -14.78 -2.23 9.15
CA LEU A 122 -13.72 -2.56 8.18
C LEU A 122 -13.65 -1.56 7.03
N ASP A 123 -14.80 -1.15 6.48
CA ASP A 123 -14.86 -0.16 5.40
C ASP A 123 -14.45 1.23 5.90
N GLU A 124 -14.90 1.63 7.08
CA GLU A 124 -14.48 2.88 7.73
C GLU A 124 -12.97 2.88 8.02
N LEU A 125 -12.44 1.74 8.45
CA LEU A 125 -11.03 1.55 8.70
C LEU A 125 -10.22 1.67 7.40
N ARG A 126 -10.66 1.02 6.33
CA ARG A 126 -10.05 1.11 4.98
C ARG A 126 -10.02 2.56 4.51
N VAL A 127 -11.12 3.28 4.59
CA VAL A 127 -11.19 4.72 4.25
C VAL A 127 -10.23 5.54 5.10
N THR A 128 -10.17 5.28 6.40
CA THR A 128 -9.28 5.99 7.32
C THR A 128 -7.81 5.82 6.96
N PHE A 129 -7.37 4.59 6.65
CA PHE A 129 -5.98 4.34 6.28
C PHE A 129 -5.65 4.81 4.87
N ARG A 130 -6.58 4.68 3.92
CA ARG A 130 -6.43 5.27 2.58
C ARG A 130 -6.27 6.79 2.64
N ARG A 131 -7.00 7.48 3.54
CA ARG A 131 -6.81 8.91 3.79
C ARG A 131 -5.42 9.23 4.35
N LYS A 132 -4.92 8.43 5.29
CA LYS A 132 -3.55 8.58 5.80
C LYS A 132 -2.51 8.34 4.71
N ALA A 133 -2.72 7.37 3.83
CA ALA A 133 -1.88 7.12 2.67
C ALA A 133 -1.86 8.34 1.73
N PHE A 134 -3.02 8.92 1.40
CA PHE A 134 -3.11 10.17 0.64
C PHE A 134 -2.24 11.27 1.27
N GLN A 135 -2.40 11.50 2.57
CA GLN A 135 -1.63 12.52 3.31
C GLN A 135 -0.12 12.23 3.29
N GLY A 136 0.27 10.98 3.48
CA GLY A 136 1.67 10.56 3.45
C GLY A 136 2.32 10.70 2.08
N ARG A 137 1.63 10.24 1.02
CA ARG A 137 2.10 10.38 -0.37
C ARG A 137 2.19 11.85 -0.78
N GLN A 138 1.22 12.67 -0.40
CA GLN A 138 1.25 14.11 -0.64
C GLN A 138 2.44 14.78 0.06
N GLU A 139 2.72 14.44 1.30
CA GLU A 139 3.87 15.01 2.04
C GLU A 139 5.20 14.72 1.34
N VAL A 140 5.40 13.47 0.93
CA VAL A 140 6.64 13.05 0.24
C VAL A 140 6.80 13.83 -1.07
N LEU A 141 5.74 13.91 -1.87
CA LEU A 141 5.77 14.60 -3.15
C LEU A 141 5.97 16.11 -2.99
N LEU A 142 5.23 16.77 -2.09
CA LEU A 142 5.40 18.21 -1.84
C LEU A 142 6.82 18.55 -1.40
N ARG A 143 7.44 17.73 -0.55
CA ARG A 143 8.83 17.94 -0.14
C ARG A 143 9.81 17.77 -1.29
N ARG A 144 9.58 16.77 -2.13
CA ARG A 144 10.40 16.58 -3.33
C ARG A 144 10.33 17.79 -4.24
N LEU A 145 9.13 18.25 -4.57
CA LEU A 145 8.93 19.40 -5.46
C LEU A 145 9.52 20.70 -4.87
N LEU A 146 9.45 20.89 -3.55
CA LEU A 146 10.13 22.01 -2.88
C LEU A 146 11.65 21.90 -2.99
N ALA A 147 12.22 20.70 -2.85
CA ALA A 147 13.66 20.46 -3.00
C ALA A 147 14.13 20.68 -4.44
N ASP A 148 13.28 20.39 -5.43
CA ASP A 148 13.51 20.66 -6.84
C ASP A 148 13.30 22.16 -7.21
N GLY A 149 13.03 23.02 -6.22
CA GLY A 149 12.95 24.47 -6.38
C GLY A 149 11.58 25.03 -6.72
N ILE A 150 10.52 24.23 -6.76
CA ILE A 150 9.16 24.71 -7.00
C ILE A 150 8.68 25.48 -5.76
N ARG A 151 8.21 26.71 -5.97
CA ARG A 151 7.80 27.60 -4.87
C ARG A 151 6.42 27.23 -4.35
N VAL A 152 6.16 27.50 -3.07
CA VAL A 152 4.88 27.22 -2.38
C VAL A 152 3.66 27.75 -3.16
N GLY A 153 3.76 28.98 -3.68
CA GLY A 153 2.67 29.57 -4.47
C GLY A 153 2.37 28.80 -5.76
N GLN A 154 3.39 28.23 -6.39
CA GLN A 154 3.24 27.39 -7.58
C GLN A 154 2.61 26.06 -7.22
N LEU A 155 3.02 25.43 -6.12
CA LEU A 155 2.41 24.19 -5.61
C LEU A 155 0.93 24.37 -5.29
N CYS A 156 0.55 25.47 -4.60
CA CYS A 156 -0.86 25.77 -4.29
C CYS A 156 -1.69 26.11 -5.54
N ALA A 157 -1.05 26.53 -6.62
CA ALA A 157 -1.70 26.87 -7.89
C ALA A 157 -1.76 25.69 -8.88
N MET A 158 -0.86 24.72 -8.74
CA MET A 158 -0.64 23.59 -9.65
C MET A 158 -1.93 22.81 -9.91
N ARG A 159 -2.14 22.40 -11.13
CA ARG A 159 -3.25 21.56 -11.57
C ARG A 159 -2.80 20.11 -11.72
N ILE A 160 -3.74 19.20 -11.88
CA ILE A 160 -3.47 17.78 -12.08
C ILE A 160 -2.72 17.55 -13.39
N ASP A 161 -3.13 18.20 -14.49
CA ASP A 161 -2.43 18.14 -15.78
C ASP A 161 -0.99 18.68 -15.68
N ASP A 162 -0.76 19.78 -14.97
CA ASP A 162 0.58 20.34 -14.72
C ASP A 162 1.46 19.32 -13.99
N LEU A 163 0.92 18.65 -12.97
CA LEU A 163 1.65 17.65 -12.19
C LEU A 163 1.93 16.38 -13.01
N ALA A 164 0.95 15.93 -13.80
CA ALA A 164 1.09 14.74 -14.66
C ALA A 164 2.12 14.97 -15.79
N ALA A 165 2.21 16.22 -16.30
CA ALA A 165 3.18 16.60 -17.32
C ALA A 165 4.57 16.93 -16.75
N LEU A 166 4.74 16.96 -15.43
CA LEU A 166 6.00 17.35 -14.80
C LEU A 166 7.07 16.27 -14.99
N GLU A 167 8.07 16.56 -15.78
CA GLU A 167 9.24 15.70 -15.93
C GLU A 167 10.16 15.84 -14.71
N LEU A 168 10.11 14.85 -13.81
CA LEU A 168 11.04 14.75 -12.71
C LEU A 168 12.31 14.02 -13.16
N ALA A 169 13.46 14.50 -12.67
CA ALA A 169 14.78 14.10 -13.18
C ALA A 169 15.16 12.63 -12.95
N ASP A 170 14.36 11.89 -12.16
CA ASP A 170 14.64 10.50 -11.82
C ASP A 170 13.36 9.66 -11.71
N ALA A 171 13.54 8.34 -11.77
CA ALA A 171 12.46 7.35 -11.67
C ALA A 171 11.70 7.40 -10.33
N ASP A 172 12.39 7.77 -9.23
CA ASP A 172 11.76 7.88 -7.91
C ASP A 172 10.74 9.01 -7.88
N GLY A 173 11.07 10.16 -8.48
CA GLY A 173 10.15 11.29 -8.60
C GLY A 173 8.92 10.95 -9.43
N ALA A 174 9.11 10.29 -10.57
CA ALA A 174 8.01 9.83 -11.42
C ALA A 174 7.09 8.86 -10.67
N LEU A 175 7.66 7.92 -9.93
CA LEU A 175 6.91 6.98 -9.09
C LEU A 175 6.12 7.70 -7.98
N MET A 176 6.71 8.72 -7.34
CA MET A 176 6.01 9.52 -6.32
C MET A 176 4.80 10.24 -6.90
N CYS A 177 4.94 10.86 -8.09
CA CYS A 177 3.83 11.49 -8.80
C CYS A 177 2.72 10.49 -9.12
N HIS A 178 3.09 9.36 -9.72
CA HIS A 178 2.14 8.30 -10.08
C HIS A 178 1.35 7.82 -8.86
N ARG A 179 2.04 7.41 -7.79
CA ARG A 179 1.41 6.94 -6.54
C ARG A 179 0.50 7.99 -5.89
N TYR A 180 0.86 9.26 -6.00
CA TYR A 180 0.01 10.32 -5.47
C TYR A 180 -1.22 10.54 -6.34
N LEU A 181 -1.08 10.59 -7.67
CA LEU A 181 -2.20 10.77 -8.58
C LEU A 181 -3.21 9.63 -8.52
N GLU A 182 -2.77 8.39 -8.32
CA GLU A 182 -3.66 7.25 -8.10
C GLU A 182 -4.62 7.49 -6.93
N ILE A 183 -4.11 7.96 -5.78
CA ILE A 183 -4.94 8.16 -4.59
C ILE A 183 -5.64 9.52 -4.59
N ARG A 184 -5.18 10.48 -5.40
CA ARG A 184 -5.80 11.80 -5.54
C ARG A 184 -7.23 11.72 -6.08
N SER A 185 -7.54 10.70 -6.90
CA SER A 185 -8.89 10.47 -7.40
C SER A 185 -9.89 10.05 -6.31
N GLU A 186 -9.41 9.54 -5.18
CA GLU A 186 -10.26 9.09 -4.07
C GLU A 186 -10.47 10.18 -3.00
N PHE A 187 -9.48 11.03 -2.83
CA PHE A 187 -9.46 12.06 -1.79
C PHE A 187 -9.10 13.43 -2.34
N GLY A 188 -9.55 14.47 -1.64
CA GLY A 188 -9.18 15.84 -2.01
C GLY A 188 -10.15 16.51 -2.97
N GLY A 189 -11.37 16.02 -3.08
CA GLY A 189 -12.42 16.61 -3.93
C GLY A 189 -12.27 16.25 -5.41
N PRO A 190 -12.85 17.05 -6.34
CA PRO A 190 -12.79 16.78 -7.77
C PRO A 190 -11.37 16.58 -8.29
N ALA A 191 -11.18 15.67 -9.23
CA ALA A 191 -9.89 15.24 -9.74
C ALA A 191 -9.83 15.21 -11.29
N GLU A 192 -10.49 16.18 -11.93
CA GLU A 192 -10.35 16.43 -13.36
C GLU A 192 -8.98 17.10 -13.64
N ASP A 193 -8.49 17.02 -14.86
CA ASP A 193 -7.18 17.54 -15.27
C ASP A 193 -6.95 19.00 -14.84
N THR A 194 -7.99 19.82 -14.90
CA THR A 194 -7.96 21.25 -14.55
C THR A 194 -8.10 21.55 -13.06
N ASP A 195 -8.40 20.56 -12.24
CA ASP A 195 -8.54 20.72 -10.78
C ASP A 195 -7.18 20.88 -10.10
N LYS A 196 -7.19 21.36 -8.87
CA LYS A 196 -5.95 21.51 -8.08
C LYS A 196 -5.30 20.15 -7.84
N ALA A 197 -4.02 20.05 -8.15
CA ALA A 197 -3.23 18.87 -7.84
C ALA A 197 -3.16 18.62 -6.33
N PHE A 198 -2.96 19.68 -5.55
CA PHE A 198 -2.80 19.59 -4.09
C PHE A 198 -3.95 20.29 -3.36
N THR A 199 -4.67 19.50 -2.57
CA THR A 199 -5.77 19.93 -1.70
C THR A 199 -5.63 19.25 -0.34
N THR A 200 -6.43 19.64 0.66
CA THR A 200 -6.61 18.82 1.87
C THR A 200 -7.36 17.53 1.53
N SER A 201 -7.39 16.57 2.43
CA SER A 201 -8.16 15.33 2.25
C SER A 201 -9.68 15.58 2.13
N GLU A 202 -10.15 16.74 2.58
CA GLU A 202 -11.54 17.21 2.52
C GLU A 202 -11.83 18.00 1.23
N GLY A 203 -10.82 18.24 0.37
CA GLY A 203 -10.99 18.96 -0.89
C GLY A 203 -10.77 20.47 -0.81
N GLU A 204 -10.27 20.98 0.32
CA GLU A 204 -9.98 22.41 0.47
C GLU A 204 -8.67 22.78 -0.24
N ASN A 205 -8.65 23.94 -0.91
CA ASN A 205 -7.46 24.45 -1.55
C ASN A 205 -6.35 24.78 -0.56
N LEU A 206 -5.11 24.41 -0.86
CA LEU A 206 -3.96 24.78 -0.05
C LEU A 206 -3.72 26.31 -0.12
N ASN A 207 -3.38 26.89 1.03
CA ASN A 207 -3.11 28.31 1.13
C ASN A 207 -1.62 28.53 1.46
N PRO A 208 -0.89 29.37 0.71
CA PRO A 208 0.52 29.66 0.98
C PRO A 208 0.80 30.17 2.40
N LYS A 209 -0.17 30.82 3.04
CA LYS A 209 0.01 31.40 4.38
C LYS A 209 0.11 30.34 5.49
N ASN A 210 -0.61 29.23 5.37
CA ASN A 210 -0.60 28.14 6.35
C ASN A 210 0.06 26.86 5.83
N PHE A 211 0.68 26.92 4.65
CA PHE A 211 1.30 25.77 3.98
C PHE A 211 2.34 25.04 4.85
N THR A 212 3.15 25.82 5.57
CA THR A 212 4.18 25.23 6.44
C THR A 212 3.58 24.43 7.60
N GLU A 213 2.47 24.90 8.17
CA GLU A 213 1.76 24.19 9.21
C GLU A 213 1.10 22.93 8.67
N TYR A 214 0.40 23.06 7.54
CA TYR A 214 -0.17 21.92 6.83
C TYR A 214 0.87 20.83 6.55
N LEU A 215 2.04 21.21 6.01
CA LEU A 215 3.11 20.27 5.73
C LEU A 215 3.68 19.59 7.00
N LYS A 216 3.65 20.27 8.15
CA LYS A 216 4.02 19.66 9.45
C LYS A 216 3.02 18.59 9.87
N ASP A 217 1.73 18.85 9.67
CA ASP A 217 0.67 17.89 10.02
C ASP A 217 0.75 16.65 9.14
N LEU A 218 0.93 16.81 7.82
CA LEU A 218 1.18 15.69 6.90
C LEU A 218 2.42 14.88 7.33
N ARG A 219 3.51 15.56 7.70
CA ARG A 219 4.74 14.91 8.17
C ARG A 219 4.50 14.06 9.41
N ARG A 220 3.65 14.51 10.32
CA ARG A 220 3.32 13.76 11.55
C ARG A 220 2.66 12.43 11.21
N VAL A 221 1.69 12.44 10.26
CA VAL A 221 1.03 11.23 9.77
C VAL A 221 2.05 10.27 9.15
N ARG A 222 2.87 10.77 8.22
CA ARG A 222 3.89 9.95 7.54
C ARG A 222 4.94 9.38 8.50
N THR A 223 5.40 10.16 9.47
CA THR A 223 6.43 9.71 10.43
C THR A 223 5.93 8.54 11.27
N ASN A 224 4.66 8.55 11.68
CA ASN A 224 4.07 7.45 12.43
C ASN A 224 3.99 6.18 11.58
N ALA A 225 3.53 6.27 10.33
CA ALA A 225 3.49 5.12 9.43
C ALA A 225 4.89 4.56 9.16
N ALA A 226 5.89 5.42 8.89
CA ALA A 226 7.27 5.00 8.67
C ALA A 226 7.91 4.34 9.90
N PHE A 227 7.60 4.83 11.10
CA PHE A 227 8.06 4.20 12.34
C PHE A 227 7.48 2.80 12.50
N ASN A 228 6.16 2.66 12.31
CA ASN A 228 5.49 1.35 12.39
C ASN A 228 6.04 0.39 11.34
N ALA A 229 6.24 0.83 10.10
CA ALA A 229 6.81 0.01 9.03
C ALA A 229 8.22 -0.52 9.39
N ASN A 230 9.08 0.34 9.93
CA ASN A 230 10.42 -0.07 10.37
C ASN A 230 10.35 -1.06 11.53
N MET A 231 9.44 -0.87 12.48
CA MET A 231 9.21 -1.81 13.58
C MET A 231 8.75 -3.18 13.04
N CYS A 232 7.76 -3.18 12.15
CA CYS A 232 7.25 -4.42 11.53
C CYS A 232 8.36 -5.18 10.79
N ARG A 233 9.21 -4.49 10.01
CA ARG A 233 10.37 -5.13 9.34
C ARG A 233 11.35 -5.72 10.32
N SER A 234 11.68 -4.98 11.38
CA SER A 234 12.64 -5.45 12.40
C SER A 234 12.12 -6.68 13.14
N VAL A 235 10.84 -6.69 13.50
CA VAL A 235 10.19 -7.85 14.15
C VAL A 235 10.12 -9.04 13.20
N LEU A 236 9.73 -8.82 11.94
CA LEU A 236 9.69 -9.87 10.92
C LEU A 236 11.08 -10.50 10.72
N GLN A 237 12.11 -9.67 10.59
CA GLN A 237 13.50 -10.12 10.47
C GLN A 237 13.97 -10.91 11.70
N SER A 238 13.60 -10.46 12.90
CA SER A 238 13.92 -11.18 14.13
C SER A 238 13.22 -12.53 14.25
N ARG A 239 12.01 -12.64 13.69
CA ARG A 239 11.18 -13.85 13.79
C ARG A 239 11.51 -14.89 12.72
N TYR A 240 11.82 -14.45 11.51
CA TYR A 240 11.99 -15.30 10.33
C TYR A 240 13.31 -15.10 9.58
N GLY A 241 14.12 -14.10 9.98
CA GLY A 241 15.47 -13.96 9.45
C GLY A 241 16.29 -15.20 9.84
N GLU A 242 17.07 -15.72 8.91
CA GLU A 242 18.03 -16.77 9.23
C GLU A 242 18.92 -16.26 10.35
N ALA A 243 19.01 -17.02 11.45
CA ALA A 243 20.03 -16.83 12.43
C ALA A 243 21.35 -17.03 11.67
N GLY A 244 22.07 -15.92 11.44
CA GLY A 244 23.35 -15.98 10.75
C GLY A 244 24.24 -17.00 11.46
N GLU A 245 24.68 -17.99 10.69
CA GLU A 245 25.78 -18.86 11.08
C GLU A 245 27.04 -18.06 11.31
#